data_4e8e82b89623e045eb5e1826d93dea21
#
_entry.id   4e8e82b89623e045eb5e1826d93dea21
#
_cell.length_a   1.000
_cell.length_b   1.000
_cell.length_c   1.000
_cell.angle_alpha   90.00
_cell.angle_beta   90.00
_cell.angle_gamma   90.00
#
_symmetry.space_group_name_H-M   'P 1'
#
loop_
_entity.id
_entity.type
_entity.pdbx_description
1 polymer ?
#
loop_
_entity_poly.entity_id
_entity_poly.type
_entity_poly.pdbx_seq_one_letter_code
_entity_poly.pdbx_strand_id
1 'polypeptide(L)'
;MAPGCKDMRGVQALAFVRARHVDSDFGRIGRQQEFMRAVLAKLERRGNLVNLPQLMGIADVATDHIETDRSLSTGTAIGLARRLRKLDPASIDMRVYPSVAAPPRCAGCAAFVDPLPEAHILMRALARDAAPLPPVGLPGGKGVSLAATSVTVLNGGGVQGAASRAAADLRRLGVRVAGTGNAARPTGRASTLAYPPDLERQARLLDAVLGGRVELVRADHRGDLVLTVGSGFRLG
;
A
#
# COMPACT_ATOMS: atom_id res chain seq x y z
N MET A 1 4.44 -28.58 9.54
CA MET A 1 4.83 -28.80 8.13
C MET A 1 6.32 -28.56 8.01
N ALA A 2 7.06 -29.44 7.33
CA ALA A 2 8.47 -29.18 7.05
C ALA A 2 8.59 -27.97 6.11
N PRO A 3 9.57 -27.08 6.33
CA PRO A 3 9.80 -25.93 5.44
C PRO A 3 10.25 -26.42 4.06
N GLY A 4 9.73 -25.81 3.00
CA GLY A 4 10.08 -26.09 1.61
C GLY A 4 8.93 -25.88 0.64
N CYS A 5 9.24 -25.86 -0.66
CA CYS A 5 8.24 -25.80 -1.72
C CYS A 5 7.56 -27.16 -1.86
N LYS A 6 6.24 -27.21 -1.78
CA LYS A 6 5.44 -28.44 -1.89
C LYS A 6 4.29 -28.25 -2.87
N ASP A 7 4.12 -29.22 -3.77
CA ASP A 7 2.92 -29.30 -4.60
C ASP A 7 1.72 -29.68 -3.72
N MET A 8 0.76 -28.75 -3.63
CA MET A 8 -0.45 -28.94 -2.84
C MET A 8 -1.63 -29.33 -3.75
N ARG A 9 -2.42 -30.30 -3.30
CA ARG A 9 -3.69 -30.66 -3.95
C ARG A 9 -4.85 -29.94 -3.25
N GLY A 10 -6.01 -29.84 -3.91
CA GLY A 10 -7.18 -29.04 -3.55
C GLY A 10 -7.43 -28.83 -2.04
N VAL A 11 -7.62 -29.91 -1.26
CA VAL A 11 -7.88 -29.84 0.18
C VAL A 11 -6.68 -29.24 0.95
N GLN A 12 -5.45 -29.57 0.56
CA GLN A 12 -4.23 -29.03 1.20
C GLN A 12 -4.05 -27.54 0.90
N ALA A 13 -4.29 -27.14 -0.35
CA ALA A 13 -4.24 -25.74 -0.76
C ALA A 13 -5.32 -24.92 -0.03
N LEU A 14 -6.54 -25.49 0.09
CA LEU A 14 -7.62 -24.84 0.83
C LEU A 14 -7.27 -24.69 2.32
N ALA A 15 -6.70 -25.71 2.95
CA ALA A 15 -6.23 -25.64 4.34
C ALA A 15 -5.13 -24.57 4.51
N PHE A 16 -4.20 -24.47 3.56
CA PHE A 16 -3.13 -23.45 3.57
C PHE A 16 -3.68 -22.03 3.54
N VAL A 17 -4.62 -21.71 2.64
CA VAL A 17 -5.17 -20.35 2.53
C VAL A 17 -6.15 -20.00 3.64
N ARG A 18 -6.73 -20.99 4.33
CA ARG A 18 -7.69 -20.80 5.43
C ARG A 18 -7.05 -20.83 6.82
N ALA A 19 -5.78 -21.22 6.96
CA ALA A 19 -5.12 -21.30 8.25
C ALA A 19 -5.13 -19.92 8.95
N ARG A 20 -5.68 -19.86 10.19
CA ARG A 20 -5.83 -18.63 10.98
C ARG A 20 -4.93 -18.57 12.21
N HIS A 21 -4.51 -19.71 12.73
CA HIS A 21 -3.83 -19.79 14.02
C HIS A 21 -2.31 -19.89 13.93
N VAL A 22 -1.75 -19.70 12.74
CA VAL A 22 -0.30 -19.81 12.50
C VAL A 22 0.38 -18.44 12.59
N ASP A 23 -0.36 -17.38 12.25
CA ASP A 23 0.13 -16.00 12.22
C ASP A 23 -1.03 -14.99 12.20
N SER A 24 -0.72 -13.69 12.04
CA SER A 24 -1.70 -12.61 11.94
C SER A 24 -2.58 -12.71 10.68
N ASP A 25 -3.64 -11.92 10.61
CA ASP A 25 -4.45 -11.76 9.41
C ASP A 25 -3.64 -11.32 8.19
N PHE A 26 -2.59 -10.53 8.39
CA PHE A 26 -1.65 -10.16 7.32
C PHE A 26 -0.88 -11.36 6.78
N GLY A 27 -0.49 -12.30 7.63
CA GLY A 27 0.13 -13.55 7.19
C GLY A 27 -0.82 -14.41 6.35
N ARG A 28 -2.11 -14.43 6.71
CA ARG A 28 -3.15 -15.10 5.90
C ARG A 28 -3.27 -14.47 4.51
N ILE A 29 -3.30 -13.13 4.42
CA ILE A 29 -3.36 -12.41 3.14
C ILE A 29 -2.11 -12.76 2.30
N GLY A 30 -0.93 -12.78 2.90
CA GLY A 30 0.30 -13.20 2.22
C GLY A 30 0.20 -14.59 1.61
N ARG A 31 -0.32 -15.58 2.37
CA ARG A 31 -0.56 -16.94 1.84
C ARG A 31 -1.58 -16.98 0.71
N GLN A 32 -2.63 -16.19 0.79
CA GLN A 32 -3.62 -16.08 -0.29
C GLN A 32 -2.99 -15.50 -1.55
N GLN A 33 -2.16 -14.49 -1.44
CA GLN A 33 -1.43 -13.91 -2.57
C GLN A 33 -0.44 -14.92 -3.18
N GLU A 34 0.29 -15.67 -2.35
CA GLU A 34 1.20 -16.72 -2.81
C GLU A 34 0.46 -17.84 -3.54
N PHE A 35 -0.68 -18.27 -3.00
CA PHE A 35 -1.56 -19.24 -3.67
C PHE A 35 -2.04 -18.74 -5.03
N MET A 36 -2.50 -17.49 -5.12
CA MET A 36 -2.95 -16.91 -6.40
C MET A 36 -1.81 -16.86 -7.44
N ARG A 37 -0.60 -16.43 -7.02
CA ARG A 37 0.58 -16.46 -7.91
C ARG A 37 0.91 -17.88 -8.39
N ALA A 38 0.85 -18.86 -7.49
CA ALA A 38 1.10 -20.26 -7.84
C ALA A 38 0.07 -20.81 -8.82
N VAL A 39 -1.22 -20.47 -8.66
CA VAL A 39 -2.29 -20.84 -9.59
C VAL A 39 -2.05 -20.24 -10.96
N LEU A 40 -1.77 -18.92 -11.04
CA LEU A 40 -1.50 -18.21 -12.29
C LEU A 40 -0.29 -18.81 -13.01
N ALA A 41 0.83 -19.02 -12.30
CA ALA A 41 2.03 -19.66 -12.85
C ALA A 41 1.76 -21.10 -13.35
N LYS A 42 0.88 -21.84 -12.68
CA LYS A 42 0.52 -23.19 -13.10
C LYS A 42 -0.36 -23.19 -14.36
N LEU A 43 -1.25 -22.22 -14.48
CA LEU A 43 -2.06 -22.02 -15.69
C LEU A 43 -1.18 -21.68 -16.90
N GLU A 44 -0.21 -20.79 -16.71
CA GLU A 44 0.73 -20.39 -17.76
C GLU A 44 1.59 -21.57 -18.26
N ARG A 45 2.26 -22.29 -17.34
CA ARG A 45 3.19 -23.39 -17.67
C ARG A 45 2.54 -24.54 -18.45
N ARG A 46 1.25 -24.78 -18.29
CA ARG A 46 0.55 -25.89 -18.94
C ARG A 46 0.04 -25.56 -20.33
N GLY A 47 0.26 -24.34 -20.83
CA GLY A 47 -0.33 -23.91 -22.10
C GLY A 47 -1.86 -23.95 -22.10
N ASN A 48 -2.50 -24.10 -20.93
CA ASN A 48 -3.94 -24.26 -20.75
C ASN A 48 -4.73 -23.07 -21.30
N LEU A 49 -4.09 -21.89 -21.39
CA LEU A 49 -4.69 -20.69 -21.95
C LEU A 49 -4.66 -20.64 -23.49
N VAL A 50 -4.07 -21.65 -24.15
CA VAL A 50 -3.98 -21.75 -25.61
C VAL A 50 -4.94 -22.81 -26.14
N ASN A 51 -5.31 -23.80 -25.32
CA ASN A 51 -6.18 -24.90 -25.71
C ASN A 51 -7.64 -24.59 -25.35
N LEU A 52 -8.47 -24.38 -26.35
CA LEU A 52 -9.90 -24.02 -26.18
C LEU A 52 -10.70 -24.99 -25.30
N PRO A 53 -10.59 -26.34 -25.43
CA PRO A 53 -11.25 -27.29 -24.55
C PRO A 53 -10.85 -27.15 -23.07
N GLN A 54 -9.59 -26.84 -22.79
CA GLN A 54 -9.12 -26.62 -21.41
C GLN A 54 -9.61 -25.30 -20.84
N LEU A 55 -9.68 -24.25 -21.66
CA LEU A 55 -10.30 -22.97 -21.29
C LEU A 55 -11.80 -23.15 -20.96
N MET A 56 -12.52 -23.95 -21.75
CA MET A 56 -13.91 -24.24 -21.47
C MET A 56 -14.09 -24.99 -20.15
N GLY A 57 -13.26 -26.01 -19.86
CA GLY A 57 -13.30 -26.70 -18.58
C GLY A 57 -12.97 -25.84 -17.38
N ILE A 58 -12.07 -24.84 -17.53
CA ILE A 58 -11.80 -23.84 -16.48
C ILE A 58 -12.99 -22.88 -16.34
N ALA A 59 -13.62 -22.49 -17.44
CA ALA A 59 -14.80 -21.62 -17.45
C ALA A 59 -15.98 -22.31 -16.79
N ASP A 60 -16.23 -23.58 -17.08
CA ASP A 60 -17.31 -24.37 -16.49
C ASP A 60 -17.14 -24.45 -14.95
N VAL A 61 -15.93 -24.80 -14.47
CA VAL A 61 -15.65 -24.81 -13.03
C VAL A 61 -15.80 -23.41 -12.40
N ALA A 62 -15.42 -22.37 -13.12
CA ALA A 62 -15.56 -21.00 -12.63
C ALA A 62 -17.03 -20.57 -12.58
N THR A 63 -17.84 -20.90 -13.60
CA THR A 63 -19.27 -20.55 -13.65
C THR A 63 -20.08 -21.25 -12.58
N ASP A 64 -19.68 -22.47 -12.19
CA ASP A 64 -20.35 -23.22 -11.12
C ASP A 64 -20.08 -22.66 -9.71
N HIS A 65 -19.04 -21.84 -9.55
CA HIS A 65 -18.55 -21.42 -8.24
C HIS A 65 -18.38 -19.90 -8.10
N ILE A 66 -18.62 -19.14 -9.16
CA ILE A 66 -18.48 -17.67 -9.18
C ILE A 66 -19.79 -17.06 -9.66
N GLU A 67 -20.45 -16.30 -8.80
CA GLU A 67 -21.53 -15.43 -9.20
C GLU A 67 -20.94 -14.16 -9.81
N THR A 68 -21.38 -13.83 -11.02
CA THR A 68 -20.96 -12.61 -11.74
C THR A 68 -22.17 -11.74 -12.02
N ASP A 69 -21.92 -10.46 -12.26
CA ASP A 69 -22.97 -9.56 -12.70
C ASP A 69 -23.41 -9.88 -14.16
N ARG A 70 -24.55 -9.34 -14.55
CA ARG A 70 -25.13 -9.58 -15.89
C ARG A 70 -24.30 -8.99 -17.03
N SER A 71 -23.32 -8.15 -16.74
CA SER A 71 -22.46 -7.49 -17.74
C SER A 71 -21.33 -8.42 -18.21
N LEU A 72 -20.96 -9.43 -17.41
CA LEU A 72 -19.93 -10.39 -17.78
C LEU A 72 -20.50 -11.51 -18.67
N SER A 73 -20.66 -11.22 -19.96
CA SER A 73 -21.02 -12.24 -20.95
C SER A 73 -19.85 -13.21 -21.21
N THR A 74 -20.16 -14.41 -21.72
CA THR A 74 -19.14 -15.39 -22.13
C THR A 74 -18.15 -14.79 -23.13
N GLY A 75 -18.59 -13.94 -24.05
CA GLY A 75 -17.71 -13.23 -25.00
C GLY A 75 -16.76 -12.27 -24.30
N THR A 76 -17.23 -11.51 -23.30
CA THR A 76 -16.41 -10.61 -22.48
C THR A 76 -15.40 -11.40 -21.66
N ALA A 77 -15.79 -12.53 -21.07
CA ALA A 77 -14.89 -13.40 -20.30
C ALA A 77 -13.77 -13.99 -21.18
N ILE A 78 -14.10 -14.48 -22.38
CA ILE A 78 -13.10 -14.95 -23.36
C ILE A 78 -12.16 -13.83 -23.80
N GLY A 79 -12.68 -12.65 -24.05
CA GLY A 79 -11.89 -11.47 -24.41
C GLY A 79 -10.91 -11.10 -23.27
N LEU A 80 -11.35 -11.12 -22.02
CA LEU A 80 -10.53 -10.91 -20.85
C LEU A 80 -9.45 -11.99 -20.70
N ALA A 81 -9.82 -13.28 -20.82
CA ALA A 81 -8.88 -14.39 -20.76
C ALA A 81 -7.76 -14.26 -21.82
N ARG A 82 -8.10 -13.83 -23.05
CA ARG A 82 -7.11 -13.58 -24.11
C ARG A 82 -6.13 -12.44 -23.78
N ARG A 83 -6.60 -11.39 -23.12
CA ARG A 83 -5.74 -10.30 -22.65
C ARG A 83 -4.85 -10.75 -21.50
N LEU A 84 -5.41 -11.46 -20.53
CA LEU A 84 -4.67 -11.99 -19.37
C LEU A 84 -3.59 -13.00 -19.75
N ARG A 85 -3.76 -13.72 -20.88
CA ARG A 85 -2.74 -14.64 -21.40
C ARG A 85 -1.38 -14.01 -21.67
N LYS A 86 -1.34 -12.69 -21.92
CA LYS A 86 -0.11 -11.95 -22.19
C LYS A 86 0.55 -11.41 -20.92
N LEU A 87 -0.08 -11.56 -19.77
CA LEU A 87 0.46 -11.08 -18.49
C LEU A 87 1.41 -12.14 -17.93
N ASP A 88 2.62 -11.69 -17.61
CA ASP A 88 3.55 -12.49 -16.80
C ASP A 88 3.01 -12.53 -15.35
N PRO A 89 2.70 -13.71 -14.79
CA PRO A 89 2.26 -13.84 -13.40
C PRO A 89 3.23 -13.24 -12.39
N ALA A 90 4.52 -13.20 -12.69
CA ALA A 90 5.54 -12.57 -11.85
C ALA A 90 5.43 -11.04 -11.83
N SER A 91 4.85 -10.44 -12.87
CA SER A 91 4.64 -8.99 -12.97
C SER A 91 3.37 -8.50 -12.24
N ILE A 92 2.52 -9.41 -11.77
CA ILE A 92 1.28 -9.04 -11.07
C ILE A 92 1.62 -8.52 -9.68
N ASP A 93 1.39 -7.23 -9.49
CA ASP A 93 1.63 -6.55 -8.22
C ASP A 93 0.45 -6.77 -7.26
N MET A 94 0.60 -7.70 -6.35
CA MET A 94 -0.38 -7.98 -5.29
C MET A 94 0.08 -7.31 -4.00
N ARG A 95 -0.67 -6.33 -3.53
CA ARG A 95 -0.33 -5.55 -2.33
C ARG A 95 -1.40 -5.67 -1.26
N VAL A 96 -0.96 -5.57 -0.03
CA VAL A 96 -1.85 -5.35 1.11
C VAL A 96 -2.03 -3.85 1.28
N TYR A 97 -3.26 -3.42 1.53
CA TYR A 97 -3.54 -2.03 1.85
C TYR A 97 -2.77 -1.62 3.11
N PRO A 98 -1.91 -0.60 3.05
CA PRO A 98 -1.11 -0.19 4.19
C PRO A 98 -2.00 0.29 5.34
N SER A 99 -2.10 -0.51 6.39
CA SER A 99 -2.97 -0.25 7.54
C SER A 99 -2.45 -0.93 8.79
N VAL A 100 -2.92 -0.48 9.94
CA VAL A 100 -2.70 -1.10 11.25
C VAL A 100 -4.03 -1.46 11.87
N ALA A 101 -4.02 -2.45 12.77
CA ALA A 101 -5.20 -2.79 13.54
C ALA A 101 -5.64 -1.58 14.38
N ALA A 102 -6.86 -1.15 14.21
CA ALA A 102 -7.46 -0.11 15.04
C ALA A 102 -8.03 -0.73 16.32
N PRO A 103 -7.96 -0.03 17.46
CA PRO A 103 -8.66 -0.47 18.66
C PRO A 103 -10.17 -0.54 18.39
N PRO A 104 -10.89 -1.49 19.00
CA PRO A 104 -12.33 -1.59 18.85
C PRO A 104 -12.99 -0.28 19.33
N ARG A 105 -13.82 0.29 18.48
CA ARG A 105 -14.52 1.57 18.77
C ARG A 105 -15.74 1.40 19.69
N CYS A 106 -16.21 0.17 19.86
CA CYS A 106 -17.26 -0.19 20.81
C CYS A 106 -17.18 -1.67 21.18
N ALA A 107 -17.81 -2.06 22.27
CA ALA A 107 -17.97 -3.47 22.65
C ALA A 107 -18.82 -4.20 21.60
N GLY A 108 -18.29 -5.29 21.03
CA GLY A 108 -18.95 -6.07 19.98
C GLY A 108 -18.87 -5.48 18.56
N CYS A 109 -18.16 -4.37 18.37
CA CYS A 109 -17.87 -3.86 17.04
C CYS A 109 -16.90 -4.79 16.29
N ALA A 110 -17.07 -4.86 14.96
CA ALA A 110 -16.11 -5.51 14.09
C ALA A 110 -14.71 -4.86 14.24
N ALA A 111 -13.67 -5.66 14.03
CA ALA A 111 -12.31 -5.14 13.98
C ALA A 111 -12.17 -4.21 12.76
N PHE A 112 -11.62 -3.04 12.99
CA PHE A 112 -11.31 -2.06 11.94
C PHE A 112 -9.79 -1.98 11.74
N VAL A 113 -9.40 -1.40 10.63
CA VAL A 113 -8.01 -1.04 10.36
C VAL A 113 -7.92 0.45 10.09
N ASP A 114 -6.93 1.10 10.68
CA ASP A 114 -6.64 2.50 10.37
C ASP A 114 -5.62 2.56 9.24
N PRO A 115 -5.85 3.38 8.19
CA PRO A 115 -4.91 3.53 7.11
C PRO A 115 -3.61 4.17 7.60
N LEU A 116 -2.49 3.67 7.09
CA LEU A 116 -1.20 4.32 7.22
C LEU A 116 -1.09 5.46 6.19
N PRO A 117 -0.20 6.44 6.40
CA PRO A 117 0.01 7.54 5.46
C PRO A 117 0.27 7.07 4.03
N GLU A 118 0.98 5.96 3.89
CA GLU A 118 1.33 5.32 2.62
C GLU A 118 0.11 4.84 1.84
N ALA A 119 -0.99 4.55 2.50
CA ALA A 119 -2.24 4.15 1.86
C ALA A 119 -2.76 5.24 0.92
N HIS A 120 -2.62 6.51 1.29
CA HIS A 120 -3.05 7.65 0.47
C HIS A 120 -2.25 7.74 -0.84
N ILE A 121 -0.95 7.39 -0.81
CA ILE A 121 -0.12 7.36 -2.03
C ILE A 121 -0.60 6.25 -2.94
N LEU A 122 -0.79 5.05 -2.39
CA LEU A 122 -1.24 3.90 -3.14
C LEU A 122 -2.60 4.16 -3.80
N MET A 123 -3.56 4.68 -3.04
CA MET A 123 -4.90 4.97 -3.55
C MET A 123 -4.89 6.07 -4.63
N ARG A 124 -4.06 7.11 -4.47
CA ARG A 124 -3.91 8.14 -5.52
C ARG A 124 -3.27 7.59 -6.79
N ALA A 125 -2.27 6.70 -6.66
CA ALA A 125 -1.63 6.06 -7.80
C ALA A 125 -2.63 5.16 -8.55
N LEU A 126 -3.41 4.36 -7.84
CA LEU A 126 -4.47 3.53 -8.42
C LEU A 126 -5.56 4.38 -9.11
N ALA A 127 -6.01 5.46 -8.47
CA ALA A 127 -7.02 6.35 -9.04
C ALA A 127 -6.57 7.06 -10.33
N ARG A 128 -5.25 7.17 -10.55
CA ARG A 128 -4.64 7.78 -11.74
C ARG A 128 -4.15 6.74 -12.75
N ASP A 129 -4.40 5.47 -12.52
CA ASP A 129 -3.86 4.35 -13.31
C ASP A 129 -2.33 4.45 -13.49
N ALA A 130 -1.64 4.89 -12.43
CA ALA A 130 -0.20 5.08 -12.45
C ALA A 130 0.53 3.75 -12.27
N ALA A 131 1.49 3.48 -13.14
CA ALA A 131 2.38 2.33 -13.05
C ALA A 131 3.85 2.77 -13.28
N PRO A 132 4.83 2.21 -12.54
CA PRO A 132 4.67 1.26 -11.43
C PRO A 132 4.09 1.92 -10.17
N LEU A 133 3.38 1.13 -9.36
CA LEU A 133 2.88 1.62 -8.08
C LEU A 133 4.07 1.90 -7.11
N PRO A 134 3.96 2.94 -6.26
CA PRO A 134 5.04 3.30 -5.34
C PRO A 134 5.34 2.16 -4.35
N PRO A 135 6.61 1.95 -3.96
CA PRO A 135 7.00 0.94 -3.00
C PRO A 135 6.61 1.37 -1.58
N VAL A 136 5.41 1.02 -1.17
CA VAL A 136 4.92 1.24 0.19
C VAL A 136 4.98 -0.06 0.98
N GLY A 137 5.33 0.01 2.25
CA GLY A 137 5.50 -1.14 3.13
C GLY A 137 4.57 -1.12 4.33
N LEU A 138 4.33 -2.31 4.89
CA LEU A 138 3.69 -2.46 6.18
C LEU A 138 4.73 -2.29 7.31
N PRO A 139 4.32 -1.87 8.52
CA PRO A 139 5.20 -1.88 9.68
C PRO A 139 5.81 -3.27 9.89
N GLY A 140 7.15 -3.34 9.97
CA GLY A 140 7.88 -4.61 10.12
C GLY A 140 8.00 -5.47 8.84
N GLY A 141 7.43 -5.03 7.70
CA GLY A 141 7.55 -5.68 6.40
C GLY A 141 8.73 -5.20 5.56
N LYS A 142 8.89 -5.81 4.38
CA LYS A 142 9.84 -5.31 3.37
C LYS A 142 9.24 -4.06 2.72
N GLY A 143 9.77 -2.90 2.99
CA GLY A 143 9.31 -1.63 2.42
C GLY A 143 9.55 -0.47 3.37
N VAL A 144 9.29 0.75 2.89
CA VAL A 144 9.43 1.97 3.68
C VAL A 144 8.09 2.29 4.34
N SER A 145 8.11 2.58 5.64
CA SER A 145 6.93 2.98 6.39
C SER A 145 7.21 4.22 7.24
N LEU A 146 6.18 5.05 7.40
CA LEU A 146 6.21 6.22 8.29
C LEU A 146 5.69 5.90 9.71
N ALA A 147 5.24 4.67 9.98
CA ALA A 147 4.60 4.31 11.24
C ALA A 147 5.47 4.57 12.50
N ALA A 148 6.78 4.39 12.36
CA ALA A 148 7.75 4.64 13.44
C ALA A 148 8.45 6.00 13.34
N THR A 149 8.13 6.79 12.31
CA THR A 149 8.80 8.07 12.04
C THR A 149 7.93 9.21 12.56
N SER A 150 8.54 10.14 13.28
CA SER A 150 7.87 11.37 13.72
C SER A 150 8.34 12.58 12.93
N VAL A 151 7.50 13.60 12.90
CA VAL A 151 7.73 14.85 12.16
C VAL A 151 7.55 16.03 13.09
N THR A 152 8.54 16.90 13.19
CA THR A 152 8.39 18.22 13.79
C THR A 152 7.99 19.22 12.71
N VAL A 153 6.97 20.03 12.95
CA VAL A 153 6.44 20.99 11.98
C VAL A 153 6.75 22.41 12.40
N LEU A 154 7.48 23.12 11.56
CA LEU A 154 7.90 24.51 11.82
C LEU A 154 7.22 25.48 10.85
N ASN A 155 6.84 26.65 11.36
CA ASN A 155 6.34 27.76 10.55
C ASN A 155 7.52 28.57 10.01
N GLY A 156 7.79 28.50 8.72
CA GLY A 156 8.82 29.27 8.02
C GLY A 156 8.24 30.37 7.13
N GLY A 157 6.94 30.38 6.89
CA GLY A 157 6.26 31.37 6.03
C GLY A 157 5.71 32.58 6.77
N GLY A 158 5.85 32.67 8.10
CA GLY A 158 5.33 33.76 8.91
C GLY A 158 3.81 33.86 9.04
N VAL A 159 3.07 32.89 8.48
CA VAL A 159 1.60 32.85 8.55
C VAL A 159 1.15 32.27 9.88
N GLN A 160 0.40 33.04 10.65
CA GLN A 160 -0.09 32.61 11.97
C GLN A 160 -0.84 31.27 11.90
N GLY A 161 -0.45 30.32 12.75
CA GLY A 161 -1.07 29.00 12.85
C GLY A 161 -0.75 28.06 11.68
N ALA A 162 0.14 28.39 10.75
CA ALA A 162 0.46 27.53 9.60
C ALA A 162 1.01 26.16 10.04
N ALA A 163 1.94 26.13 10.99
CA ALA A 163 2.48 24.87 11.52
C ALA A 163 1.42 24.02 12.22
N SER A 164 0.52 24.63 12.98
CA SER A 164 -0.56 23.92 13.67
C SER A 164 -1.57 23.31 12.69
N ARG A 165 -1.93 24.05 11.64
CA ARG A 165 -2.80 23.52 10.57
C ARG A 165 -2.13 22.35 9.84
N ALA A 166 -0.89 22.53 9.39
CA ALA A 166 -0.14 21.47 8.74
C ALA A 166 0.03 20.23 9.63
N ALA A 167 0.27 20.43 10.92
CA ALA A 167 0.34 19.34 11.90
C ALA A 167 -0.99 18.59 12.05
N ALA A 168 -2.12 19.31 12.06
CA ALA A 168 -3.44 18.72 12.10
C ALA A 168 -3.72 17.89 10.83
N ASP A 169 -3.32 18.41 9.67
CA ASP A 169 -3.46 17.72 8.39
C ASP A 169 -2.60 16.44 8.35
N LEU A 170 -1.35 16.52 8.81
CA LEU A 170 -0.47 15.36 8.92
C LEU A 170 -1.03 14.27 9.85
N ARG A 171 -1.58 14.67 11.00
CA ARG A 171 -2.23 13.72 11.93
C ARG A 171 -3.45 13.06 11.30
N ARG A 172 -4.26 13.79 10.53
CA ARG A 172 -5.38 13.20 9.77
C ARG A 172 -4.92 12.17 8.73
N LEU A 173 -3.72 12.35 8.17
CA LEU A 173 -3.08 11.38 7.28
C LEU A 173 -2.38 10.24 8.05
N GLY A 174 -2.47 10.17 9.38
CA GLY A 174 -1.85 9.14 10.20
C GLY A 174 -0.34 9.36 10.46
N VAL A 175 0.22 10.52 10.10
CA VAL A 175 1.62 10.84 10.38
C VAL A 175 1.77 11.28 11.83
N ARG A 176 2.74 10.69 12.54
CA ARG A 176 3.07 11.09 13.91
C ARG A 176 3.73 12.47 13.90
N VAL A 177 3.14 13.42 14.60
CA VAL A 177 3.72 14.77 14.78
C VAL A 177 4.27 14.90 16.19
N ALA A 178 5.60 15.09 16.31
CA ALA A 178 6.31 15.24 17.57
C ALA A 178 6.06 16.60 18.21
N GLY A 179 5.98 17.66 17.38
CA GLY A 179 5.78 19.01 17.88
C GLY A 179 5.53 20.04 16.77
N THR A 180 5.20 21.25 17.18
CA THR A 180 5.06 22.41 16.29
C THR A 180 5.84 23.60 16.85
N GLY A 181 6.36 24.46 15.97
CA GLY A 181 7.11 25.64 16.36
C GLY A 181 7.27 26.63 15.22
N ASN A 182 8.16 27.60 15.44
CA ASN A 182 8.59 28.54 14.41
C ASN A 182 9.99 28.17 13.93
N ALA A 183 10.24 28.34 12.64
CA ALA A 183 11.58 28.16 12.09
C ALA A 183 12.49 29.32 12.54
N ALA A 184 13.74 28.98 12.83
CA ALA A 184 14.75 30.01 13.20
C ALA A 184 15.04 30.98 12.03
N ARG A 185 14.84 30.51 10.79
CA ARG A 185 15.01 31.34 9.58
C ARG A 185 13.74 31.19 8.71
N PRO A 186 13.22 32.33 8.20
CA PRO A 186 12.08 32.28 7.27
C PRO A 186 12.45 31.54 6.00
N THR A 187 11.52 30.71 5.49
CA THR A 187 11.64 30.02 4.19
C THR A 187 10.82 30.69 3.09
N GLY A 188 10.09 31.76 3.43
CA GLY A 188 9.24 32.47 2.48
C GLY A 188 8.06 31.60 2.01
N ARG A 189 7.94 31.42 0.68
CA ARG A 189 6.85 30.61 0.08
C ARG A 189 7.18 29.12 0.00
N ALA A 190 8.45 28.78 -0.06
CA ALA A 190 8.90 27.39 -0.19
C ALA A 190 8.72 26.62 1.12
N SER A 191 8.44 25.34 0.99
CA SER A 191 8.41 24.41 2.12
C SER A 191 9.55 23.43 1.97
N THR A 192 10.22 23.10 3.08
CA THR A 192 11.36 22.20 3.09
C THR A 192 11.10 21.04 4.04
N LEU A 193 11.63 19.88 3.71
CA LEU A 193 11.65 18.71 4.59
C LEU A 193 13.10 18.31 4.85
N ALA A 194 13.59 18.69 6.02
CA ALA A 194 14.92 18.32 6.47
C ALA A 194 14.90 16.90 7.05
N TYR A 195 15.90 16.09 6.68
CA TYR A 195 15.99 14.70 7.09
C TYR A 195 17.44 14.30 7.40
N PRO A 196 17.65 13.44 8.42
CA PRO A 196 18.93 12.82 8.67
C PRO A 196 19.19 11.69 7.63
N PRO A 197 20.48 11.33 7.39
CA PRO A 197 20.83 10.37 6.34
C PRO A 197 20.14 9.01 6.42
N ASP A 198 19.84 8.55 7.61
CA ASP A 198 19.16 7.28 7.87
C ASP A 198 17.66 7.30 7.60
N LEU A 199 17.05 8.48 7.48
CA LEU A 199 15.62 8.65 7.19
C LEU A 199 15.33 9.18 5.77
N GLU A 200 16.28 9.11 4.84
CA GLU A 200 16.07 9.58 3.46
C GLU A 200 14.87 8.92 2.77
N ARG A 201 14.72 7.60 2.95
CA ARG A 201 13.60 6.86 2.35
C ARG A 201 12.25 7.30 2.91
N GLN A 202 12.20 7.55 4.22
CA GLN A 202 11.01 8.06 4.91
C GLN A 202 10.70 9.50 4.48
N ALA A 203 11.73 10.34 4.29
CA ALA A 203 11.55 11.70 3.78
C ALA A 203 10.95 11.72 2.38
N ARG A 204 11.45 10.89 1.46
CA ARG A 204 10.90 10.72 0.10
C ARG A 204 9.46 10.21 0.14
N LEU A 205 9.16 9.29 1.05
CA LEU A 205 7.81 8.77 1.22
C LEU A 205 6.87 9.84 1.78
N LEU A 206 7.32 10.64 2.76
CA LEU A 206 6.54 11.75 3.30
C LEU A 206 6.30 12.83 2.24
N ASP A 207 7.31 13.20 1.45
CA ASP A 207 7.12 14.13 0.33
C ASP A 207 6.07 13.62 -0.66
N ALA A 208 6.09 12.33 -0.99
CA ALA A 208 5.06 11.72 -1.83
C ALA A 208 3.66 11.78 -1.18
N VAL A 209 3.53 11.60 0.14
CA VAL A 209 2.27 11.82 0.89
C VAL A 209 1.81 13.26 0.76
N LEU A 210 2.74 14.20 0.83
CA LEU A 210 2.49 15.66 0.69
C LEU A 210 2.26 16.10 -0.77
N GLY A 211 2.39 15.18 -1.74
CA GLY A 211 2.14 15.42 -3.16
C GLY A 211 3.35 15.94 -3.92
N GLY A 212 4.58 15.71 -3.45
CA GLY A 212 5.82 16.13 -4.12
C GLY A 212 6.02 17.64 -4.10
N ARG A 213 5.64 18.31 -3.02
CA ARG A 213 5.59 19.80 -2.93
C ARG A 213 6.59 20.39 -1.98
N VAL A 214 7.46 19.56 -1.40
CA VAL A 214 8.46 20.03 -0.45
C VAL A 214 9.86 19.78 -1.00
N GLU A 215 10.76 20.70 -0.73
CA GLU A 215 12.17 20.54 -1.05
C GLU A 215 12.83 19.64 0.00
N LEU A 216 13.43 18.54 -0.44
CA LEU A 216 14.14 17.60 0.43
C LEU A 216 15.54 18.15 0.75
N VAL A 217 15.82 18.37 2.02
CA VAL A 217 17.09 18.91 2.50
C VAL A 217 17.75 17.92 3.44
N ARG A 218 18.91 17.41 3.03
CA ARG A 218 19.71 16.56 3.91
C ARG A 218 20.31 17.43 5.02
N ALA A 219 20.12 17.02 6.27
CA ALA A 219 20.57 17.75 7.44
C ALA A 219 21.31 16.82 8.41
N ASP A 220 22.33 17.38 9.04
CA ASP A 220 23.20 16.64 9.95
C ASP A 220 22.66 16.72 11.39
N HIS A 221 21.46 16.16 11.58
CA HIS A 221 20.85 16.02 12.91
C HIS A 221 20.43 14.57 13.12
N ARG A 222 20.23 14.17 14.36
CA ARG A 222 19.66 12.87 14.71
C ARG A 222 18.22 13.06 15.15
N GLY A 223 17.36 12.10 14.81
CA GLY A 223 15.98 12.05 15.25
C GLY A 223 14.97 12.24 14.14
N ASP A 224 13.99 13.10 14.36
CA ASP A 224 12.79 13.23 13.53
C ASP A 224 13.01 13.93 12.19
N LEU A 225 12.09 13.76 11.28
CA LEU A 225 11.95 14.61 10.11
C LEU A 225 11.48 16.00 10.54
N VAL A 226 12.00 17.06 9.90
CA VAL A 226 11.61 18.45 10.20
C VAL A 226 10.96 19.07 8.95
N LEU A 227 9.64 19.25 8.99
CA LEU A 227 8.89 19.94 7.95
C LEU A 227 8.78 21.43 8.28
N THR A 228 9.43 22.27 7.50
CA THR A 228 9.25 23.73 7.59
C THR A 228 8.27 24.18 6.52
N VAL A 229 7.11 24.68 6.93
CA VAL A 229 6.05 25.11 6.03
C VAL A 229 6.20 26.57 5.63
N GLY A 230 6.27 26.82 4.34
CA GLY A 230 6.23 28.16 3.75
C GLY A 230 4.80 28.71 3.65
N SER A 231 4.66 29.99 3.28
CA SER A 231 3.34 30.63 3.14
C SER A 231 2.46 30.04 2.04
N GLY A 232 3.07 29.34 1.08
CA GLY A 232 2.36 28.63 -0.01
C GLY A 232 1.92 27.21 0.29
N PHE A 233 2.20 26.69 1.51
CA PHE A 233 1.89 25.30 1.84
C PHE A 233 0.37 25.07 1.93
N ARG A 234 -0.12 24.08 1.18
CA ARG A 234 -1.48 23.55 1.23
C ARG A 234 -1.41 22.05 1.07
N LEU A 235 -2.02 21.30 1.97
CA LEU A 235 -2.39 19.90 1.72
C LEU A 235 -3.75 19.93 1.01
N GLY A 236 -3.81 19.38 -0.20
CA GLY A 236 -5.03 19.26 -0.98
C GLY A 236 -5.86 18.07 -0.56
#